data_a4120d84d7664a9650ba3650d657da80
#
_entry.id   a4120d84d7664a9650ba3650d657da80
#
_cell.length_a   1.000
_cell.length_b   1.000
_cell.length_c   1.000
_cell.angle_alpha   90.00
_cell.angle_beta   90.00
_cell.angle_gamma   90.00
#
_symmetry.space_group_name_H-M   'P 1'
#
loop_
_entity.id
_entity.type
_entity.pdbx_description
1 polymer ?
#
loop_
_entity_poly.entity_id
_entity_poly.type
_entity_poly.pdbx_seq_one_letter_code
_entity_poly.pdbx_strand_id
1 'polypeptide(L)'
;AKEWKDKGNALVKEKKYKEALDCYTKAIEKDPNDPILYSNRSAMHLNLNEYDEALTDAEKAISIKPEYAKAYLRKGKALEGQSKLDEALKVYKLGLEKEPNNAQLLEASHQLESSMKNPFLKNYAKLYTDPRTAPLMRDPQFKNLVDFAMHDQKVLLQMIQTDPRFMTVFSVLTGIDMEKMHEDVQKASEE
;
A
#
# COMPACT_ATOMS: atom_id res chain seq x y z
N ALA A 1 25.66 11.88 -16.31
CA ALA A 1 24.67 11.48 -15.29
C ALA A 1 23.71 12.61 -14.96
N LYS A 2 24.21 13.79 -14.53
CA LYS A 2 23.40 14.92 -14.05
C LYS A 2 22.30 15.34 -15.04
N GLU A 3 22.64 15.55 -16.31
CA GLU A 3 21.67 15.96 -17.35
C GLU A 3 20.50 14.97 -17.48
N TRP A 4 20.80 13.67 -17.52
CA TRP A 4 19.79 12.62 -17.57
C TRP A 4 18.93 12.56 -16.30
N LYS A 5 19.54 12.76 -15.12
CA LYS A 5 18.81 12.85 -13.85
C LYS A 5 17.83 14.02 -13.86
N ASP A 6 18.28 15.21 -14.29
CA ASP A 6 17.45 16.42 -14.31
C ASP A 6 16.30 16.27 -15.32
N LYS A 7 16.55 15.66 -16.48
CA LYS A 7 15.50 15.30 -17.46
C LYS A 7 14.49 14.32 -16.88
N GLY A 8 14.97 13.28 -16.20
CA GLY A 8 14.11 12.32 -15.50
C GLY A 8 13.23 13.01 -14.46
N ASN A 9 13.80 13.88 -13.63
CA ASN A 9 13.05 14.66 -12.63
C ASN A 9 11.97 15.55 -13.26
N ALA A 10 12.21 16.14 -14.43
CA ALA A 10 11.22 16.92 -15.17
C ALA A 10 10.06 16.03 -15.65
N LEU A 11 10.35 14.87 -16.22
CA LEU A 11 9.36 13.90 -16.69
C LEU A 11 8.49 13.34 -15.55
N VAL A 12 9.05 13.18 -14.35
CA VAL A 12 8.28 12.79 -13.15
C VAL A 12 7.21 13.81 -12.81
N LYS A 13 7.50 15.11 -12.91
CA LYS A 13 6.51 16.20 -12.70
C LYS A 13 5.37 16.13 -13.72
N GLU A 14 5.66 15.66 -14.93
CA GLU A 14 4.68 15.42 -15.98
C GLU A 14 3.98 14.05 -15.88
N LYS A 15 4.29 13.25 -14.84
CA LYS A 15 3.80 11.89 -14.63
C LYS A 15 4.16 10.91 -15.77
N LYS A 16 5.18 11.20 -16.56
CA LYS A 16 5.71 10.35 -17.63
C LYS A 16 6.71 9.34 -17.07
N TYR A 17 6.23 8.39 -16.29
CA TYR A 17 7.07 7.50 -15.48
C TYR A 17 7.96 6.57 -16.31
N LYS A 18 7.47 6.04 -17.44
CA LYS A 18 8.28 5.20 -18.35
C LYS A 18 9.45 5.95 -18.97
N GLU A 19 9.18 7.16 -19.45
CA GLU A 19 10.22 8.02 -20.03
C GLU A 19 11.24 8.48 -18.97
N ALA A 20 10.77 8.74 -17.74
CA ALA A 20 11.64 9.06 -16.60
C ALA A 20 12.54 7.88 -16.23
N LEU A 21 12.02 6.65 -16.27
CA LEU A 21 12.75 5.42 -16.02
C LEU A 21 13.92 5.26 -17.02
N ASP A 22 13.68 5.49 -18.31
CA ASP A 22 14.73 5.47 -19.34
C ASP A 22 15.83 6.51 -19.07
N CYS A 23 15.43 7.70 -18.61
CA CYS A 23 16.38 8.75 -18.25
C CYS A 23 17.24 8.35 -17.05
N TYR A 24 16.65 7.79 -15.99
CA TYR A 24 17.42 7.33 -14.83
C TYR A 24 18.32 6.15 -15.19
N THR A 25 17.90 5.26 -16.08
CA THR A 25 18.74 4.16 -16.56
C THR A 25 19.98 4.69 -17.28
N LYS A 26 19.83 5.65 -18.19
CA LYS A 26 20.96 6.34 -18.84
C LYS A 26 21.85 7.12 -17.85
N ALA A 27 21.26 7.67 -16.80
CA ALA A 27 22.02 8.33 -15.75
C ALA A 27 22.88 7.31 -14.97
N ILE A 28 22.34 6.15 -14.62
CA ILE A 28 23.02 5.05 -13.92
C ILE A 28 24.16 4.49 -14.76
N GLU A 29 23.98 4.34 -16.09
CA GLU A 29 25.08 3.93 -16.99
C GLU A 29 26.27 4.88 -16.95
N LYS A 30 26.02 6.17 -16.68
CA LYS A 30 27.07 7.19 -16.57
C LYS A 30 27.66 7.31 -15.18
N ASP A 31 26.88 6.99 -14.15
CA ASP A 31 27.30 7.02 -12.75
C ASP A 31 26.63 5.89 -11.96
N PRO A 32 27.20 4.69 -11.99
CA PRO A 32 26.63 3.51 -11.35
C PRO A 32 26.75 3.51 -9.82
N ASN A 33 27.38 4.51 -9.22
CA ASN A 33 27.61 4.61 -7.79
C ASN A 33 26.79 5.73 -7.11
N ASP A 34 25.90 6.42 -7.84
CA ASP A 34 24.98 7.40 -7.23
C ASP A 34 23.72 6.69 -6.70
N PRO A 35 23.54 6.53 -5.36
CA PRO A 35 22.38 5.86 -4.76
C PRO A 35 21.07 6.60 -5.04
N ILE A 36 21.13 7.91 -5.34
CA ILE A 36 19.96 8.72 -5.63
C ILE A 36 19.31 8.27 -6.95
N LEU A 37 20.11 7.89 -7.94
CA LEU A 37 19.61 7.44 -9.24
C LEU A 37 18.80 6.14 -9.12
N TYR A 38 19.33 5.17 -8.37
CA TYR A 38 18.61 3.92 -8.10
C TYR A 38 17.32 4.17 -7.30
N SER A 39 17.38 5.01 -6.26
CA SER A 39 16.19 5.35 -5.48
C SER A 39 15.12 6.08 -6.32
N ASN A 40 15.52 6.93 -7.25
CA ASN A 40 14.60 7.60 -8.16
C ASN A 40 14.01 6.61 -9.17
N ARG A 41 14.81 5.70 -9.72
CA ARG A 41 14.33 4.66 -10.63
C ARG A 41 13.40 3.68 -9.93
N SER A 42 13.71 3.26 -8.70
CA SER A 42 12.82 2.50 -7.83
C SER A 42 11.46 3.18 -7.66
N ALA A 43 11.44 4.51 -7.48
CA ALA A 43 10.19 5.26 -7.40
C ALA A 43 9.38 5.19 -8.70
N MET A 44 10.02 5.15 -9.87
CA MET A 44 9.32 4.99 -11.15
C MET A 44 8.72 3.59 -11.27
N HIS A 45 9.49 2.55 -10.94
CA HIS A 45 8.98 1.18 -10.88
C HIS A 45 7.77 1.04 -9.94
N LEU A 46 7.80 1.68 -8.77
CA LEU A 46 6.64 1.72 -7.86
C LEU A 46 5.40 2.35 -8.50
N ASN A 47 5.56 3.45 -9.24
CA ASN A 47 4.44 4.09 -9.93
C ASN A 47 3.89 3.24 -11.10
N LEU A 48 4.68 2.32 -11.61
CA LEU A 48 4.29 1.36 -12.66
C LEU A 48 3.82 0.02 -12.09
N ASN A 49 3.78 -0.14 -10.76
CA ASN A 49 3.49 -1.38 -10.04
C ASN A 49 4.49 -2.54 -10.34
N GLU A 50 5.69 -2.20 -10.73
CA GLU A 50 6.80 -3.11 -11.00
C GLU A 50 7.60 -3.31 -9.70
N TYR A 51 7.02 -4.09 -8.76
CA TYR A 51 7.51 -4.14 -7.37
C TYR A 51 8.84 -4.88 -7.21
N ASP A 52 9.14 -5.88 -8.06
CA ASP A 52 10.39 -6.64 -8.02
C ASP A 52 11.57 -5.77 -8.45
N GLU A 53 11.40 -5.00 -9.51
CA GLU A 53 12.39 -4.05 -10.02
C GLU A 53 12.60 -2.90 -9.04
N ALA A 54 11.51 -2.40 -8.45
CA ALA A 54 11.56 -1.36 -7.42
C ALA A 54 12.35 -1.83 -6.20
N LEU A 55 12.15 -3.08 -5.76
CA LEU A 55 12.87 -3.68 -4.65
C LEU A 55 14.36 -3.80 -4.95
N THR A 56 14.71 -4.32 -6.13
CA THR A 56 16.09 -4.48 -6.59
C THR A 56 16.85 -3.15 -6.58
N ASP A 57 16.25 -2.10 -7.13
CA ASP A 57 16.85 -0.77 -7.16
C ASP A 57 17.00 -0.15 -5.76
N ALA A 58 15.99 -0.31 -4.90
CA ALA A 58 16.06 0.16 -3.53
C ALA A 58 17.19 -0.53 -2.74
N GLU A 59 17.36 -1.83 -2.91
CA GLU A 59 18.44 -2.61 -2.30
C GLU A 59 19.81 -2.17 -2.82
N LYS A 60 19.92 -1.88 -4.11
CA LYS A 60 21.14 -1.33 -4.69
C LYS A 60 21.48 0.03 -4.11
N ALA A 61 20.50 0.92 -3.94
CA ALA A 61 20.70 2.21 -3.32
C ALA A 61 21.19 2.08 -1.86
N ILE A 62 20.61 1.15 -1.07
CA ILE A 62 21.03 0.86 0.30
C ILE A 62 22.46 0.29 0.33
N SER A 63 22.79 -0.62 -0.59
CA SER A 63 24.16 -1.19 -0.65
C SER A 63 25.23 -0.16 -0.94
N ILE A 64 24.93 0.87 -1.74
CA ILE A 64 25.86 1.98 -2.03
C ILE A 64 25.92 2.95 -0.85
N LYS A 65 24.78 3.30 -0.26
CA LYS A 65 24.70 4.23 0.87
C LYS A 65 23.74 3.72 1.94
N PRO A 66 24.23 2.96 2.94
CA PRO A 66 23.41 2.37 4.00
C PRO A 66 22.62 3.39 4.86
N GLU A 67 23.07 4.65 4.90
CA GLU A 67 22.40 5.73 5.65
C GLU A 67 21.33 6.46 4.83
N TYR A 68 21.04 6.01 3.60
CA TYR A 68 20.10 6.73 2.72
C TYR A 68 18.63 6.34 3.01
N ALA A 69 18.00 7.05 3.93
CA ALA A 69 16.67 6.79 4.44
C ALA A 69 15.58 6.64 3.35
N LYS A 70 15.67 7.44 2.26
CA LYS A 70 14.73 7.31 1.13
C LYS A 70 14.75 5.94 0.46
N ALA A 71 15.91 5.26 0.44
CA ALA A 71 15.98 3.93 -0.14
C ALA A 71 15.23 2.90 0.70
N TYR A 72 15.24 3.01 2.03
CA TYR A 72 14.40 2.18 2.91
C TYR A 72 12.91 2.44 2.68
N LEU A 73 12.50 3.70 2.47
CA LEU A 73 11.13 4.02 2.12
C LEU A 73 10.71 3.33 0.81
N ARG A 74 11.57 3.34 -0.23
CA ARG A 74 11.30 2.67 -1.51
C ARG A 74 11.21 1.16 -1.33
N LYS A 75 12.17 0.57 -0.59
CA LYS A 75 12.17 -0.86 -0.27
C LYS A 75 10.90 -1.29 0.46
N GLY A 76 10.50 -0.56 1.50
CA GLY A 76 9.26 -0.85 2.23
C GLY A 76 8.02 -0.77 1.35
N LYS A 77 7.91 0.27 0.51
CA LYS A 77 6.78 0.40 -0.42
C LYS A 77 6.74 -0.72 -1.48
N ALA A 78 7.88 -1.18 -1.95
CA ALA A 78 7.94 -2.33 -2.87
C ALA A 78 7.44 -3.61 -2.18
N LEU A 79 7.84 -3.85 -0.93
CA LEU A 79 7.38 -4.98 -0.13
C LEU A 79 5.87 -4.89 0.18
N GLU A 80 5.33 -3.71 0.45
CA GLU A 80 3.88 -3.51 0.59
C GLU A 80 3.16 -3.90 -0.71
N GLY A 81 3.68 -3.47 -1.87
CA GLY A 81 3.13 -3.85 -3.17
C GLY A 81 3.14 -5.36 -3.43
N GLN A 82 4.12 -6.07 -2.85
CA GLN A 82 4.19 -7.54 -2.85
C GLN A 82 3.34 -8.20 -1.75
N SER A 83 2.58 -7.42 -0.97
CA SER A 83 1.81 -7.88 0.20
C SER A 83 2.66 -8.47 1.35
N LYS A 84 3.95 -8.16 1.39
CA LYS A 84 4.89 -8.56 2.45
C LYS A 84 4.92 -7.53 3.58
N LEU A 85 3.79 -7.37 4.27
CA LEU A 85 3.55 -6.24 5.18
C LEU A 85 4.48 -6.26 6.41
N ASP A 86 4.75 -7.45 6.99
CA ASP A 86 5.66 -7.58 8.13
C ASP A 86 7.11 -7.20 7.77
N GLU A 87 7.56 -7.58 6.57
CA GLU A 87 8.89 -7.22 6.08
C GLU A 87 8.98 -5.72 5.78
N ALA A 88 7.94 -5.15 5.17
CA ALA A 88 7.85 -3.71 4.89
C ALA A 88 7.97 -2.89 6.18
N LEU A 89 7.24 -3.29 7.23
CA LEU A 89 7.29 -2.61 8.52
C LEU A 89 8.67 -2.67 9.15
N LYS A 90 9.34 -3.84 9.10
CA LYS A 90 10.74 -3.97 9.57
C LYS A 90 11.68 -3.04 8.81
N VAL A 91 11.51 -2.94 7.49
CA VAL A 91 12.34 -2.07 6.64
C VAL A 91 12.12 -0.59 6.96
N TYR A 92 10.88 -0.15 7.20
CA TYR A 92 10.61 1.23 7.63
C TYR A 92 11.28 1.54 8.98
N LYS A 93 11.20 0.62 9.94
CA LYS A 93 11.87 0.77 11.24
C LYS A 93 13.39 0.85 11.11
N LEU A 94 14.01 0.02 10.26
CA LEU A 94 15.43 0.12 9.95
C LEU A 94 15.81 1.48 9.33
N GLY A 95 14.97 2.01 8.45
CA GLY A 95 15.17 3.35 7.90
C GLY A 95 15.08 4.44 8.97
N LEU A 96 14.20 4.29 9.95
CA LEU A 96 14.07 5.21 11.09
C LEU A 96 15.25 5.11 12.08
N GLU A 97 15.93 3.97 12.17
CA GLU A 97 17.19 3.86 12.91
C GLU A 97 18.30 4.71 12.27
N LYS A 98 18.25 4.90 10.93
CA LYS A 98 19.19 5.75 10.20
C LYS A 98 18.84 7.24 10.27
N GLU A 99 17.56 7.55 10.18
CA GLU A 99 17.01 8.91 10.23
C GLU A 99 15.74 8.94 11.08
N PRO A 100 15.84 9.08 12.42
CA PRO A 100 14.70 8.96 13.35
C PRO A 100 13.56 9.96 13.12
N ASN A 101 13.87 11.13 12.56
CA ASN A 101 12.90 12.19 12.31
C ASN A 101 12.42 12.26 10.85
N ASN A 102 12.66 11.22 10.05
CA ASN A 102 12.18 11.19 8.67
C ASN A 102 10.66 11.09 8.62
N ALA A 103 10.01 12.21 8.28
CA ALA A 103 8.54 12.31 8.28
C ALA A 103 7.86 11.26 7.37
N GLN A 104 8.46 10.97 6.20
CA GLN A 104 7.88 10.01 5.25
C GLN A 104 7.96 8.56 5.77
N LEU A 105 9.05 8.19 6.43
CA LEU A 105 9.20 6.87 7.05
C LEU A 105 8.30 6.71 8.28
N LEU A 106 8.19 7.76 9.12
CA LEU A 106 7.27 7.77 10.26
C LEU A 106 5.84 7.57 9.79
N GLU A 107 5.41 8.34 8.80
CA GLU A 107 4.06 8.25 8.25
C GLU A 107 3.79 6.86 7.65
N ALA A 108 4.69 6.35 6.80
CA ALA A 108 4.56 5.03 6.19
C ALA A 108 4.50 3.91 7.24
N SER A 109 5.37 3.94 8.25
CA SER A 109 5.37 2.98 9.35
C SER A 109 4.07 3.02 10.15
N HIS A 110 3.59 4.22 10.50
CA HIS A 110 2.33 4.41 11.24
C HIS A 110 1.10 3.93 10.46
N GLN A 111 1.02 4.29 9.17
CA GLN A 111 -0.09 3.87 8.30
C GLN A 111 -0.11 2.34 8.18
N LEU A 112 1.05 1.72 7.97
CA LEU A 112 1.16 0.27 7.84
C LEU A 112 0.81 -0.43 9.16
N GLU A 113 1.33 0.02 10.31
CA GLU A 113 0.97 -0.54 11.61
C GLU A 113 -0.54 -0.43 11.90
N SER A 114 -1.14 0.70 11.57
CA SER A 114 -2.58 0.91 11.76
C SER A 114 -3.39 -0.04 10.89
N SER A 115 -2.98 -0.22 9.62
CA SER A 115 -3.65 -1.15 8.71
C SER A 115 -3.50 -2.61 9.15
N MET A 116 -2.33 -3.00 9.64
CA MET A 116 -2.09 -4.36 10.14
C MET A 116 -2.87 -4.67 11.43
N LYS A 117 -3.12 -3.67 12.27
CA LYS A 117 -3.95 -3.78 13.48
C LYS A 117 -5.45 -3.76 13.17
N ASN A 118 -5.84 -3.23 12.02
CA ASN A 118 -7.24 -3.18 11.63
C ASN A 118 -7.66 -4.52 11.00
N PRO A 119 -8.50 -5.33 11.67
CA PRO A 119 -8.88 -6.64 11.17
C PRO A 119 -9.65 -6.58 9.85
N PHE A 120 -10.30 -5.46 9.56
CA PHE A 120 -11.05 -5.25 8.32
C PHE A 120 -10.10 -5.05 7.13
N LEU A 121 -9.05 -4.25 7.29
CA LEU A 121 -8.06 -4.00 6.24
C LEU A 121 -7.23 -5.26 5.92
N LYS A 122 -6.93 -6.09 6.91
CA LYS A 122 -6.23 -7.36 6.72
C LYS A 122 -6.93 -8.29 5.71
N ASN A 123 -8.25 -8.29 5.71
CA ASN A 123 -9.07 -9.15 4.87
C ASN A 123 -9.68 -8.43 3.64
N TYR A 124 -9.33 -7.14 3.45
CA TYR A 124 -9.93 -6.31 2.40
C TYR A 124 -9.85 -6.92 0.99
N ALA A 125 -8.71 -7.54 0.66
CA ALA A 125 -8.52 -8.20 -0.63
C ALA A 125 -9.55 -9.32 -0.90
N LYS A 126 -10.08 -9.95 0.15
CA LYS A 126 -11.12 -10.99 0.01
C LYS A 126 -12.40 -10.45 -0.60
N LEU A 127 -12.70 -9.15 -0.46
CA LEU A 127 -13.90 -8.54 -1.04
C LEU A 127 -13.95 -8.66 -2.56
N TYR A 128 -12.80 -8.75 -3.22
CA TYR A 128 -12.69 -8.89 -4.68
C TYR A 128 -12.75 -10.34 -5.16
N THR A 129 -12.55 -11.30 -4.27
CA THR A 129 -12.50 -12.73 -4.59
C THR A 129 -13.71 -13.51 -4.07
N ASP A 130 -14.38 -13.01 -3.02
CA ASP A 130 -15.60 -13.65 -2.48
C ASP A 130 -16.77 -13.45 -3.45
N PRO A 131 -17.50 -14.53 -3.84
CA PRO A 131 -18.59 -14.44 -4.80
C PRO A 131 -19.73 -13.50 -4.39
N ARG A 132 -19.92 -13.26 -3.09
CA ARG A 132 -20.98 -12.39 -2.55
C ARG A 132 -20.64 -10.91 -2.69
N THR A 133 -19.37 -10.54 -2.58
CA THR A 133 -18.91 -9.15 -2.57
C THR A 133 -18.22 -8.70 -3.86
N ALA A 134 -17.59 -9.62 -4.60
CA ALA A 134 -16.92 -9.28 -5.85
C ALA A 134 -17.78 -8.53 -6.87
N PRO A 135 -19.09 -8.87 -7.08
CA PRO A 135 -19.97 -8.08 -7.93
C PRO A 135 -20.22 -6.67 -7.40
N LEU A 136 -20.35 -6.50 -6.08
CA LEU A 136 -20.57 -5.21 -5.42
C LEU A 136 -19.35 -4.29 -5.57
N MET A 137 -18.13 -4.85 -5.45
CA MET A 137 -16.88 -4.11 -5.57
C MET A 137 -16.57 -3.64 -7.01
N ARG A 138 -17.31 -4.10 -8.01
CA ARG A 138 -17.26 -3.61 -9.39
C ARG A 138 -17.99 -2.28 -9.58
N ASP A 139 -18.95 -1.96 -8.71
CA ASP A 139 -19.61 -0.67 -8.69
C ASP A 139 -18.67 0.39 -8.06
N PRO A 140 -18.20 1.40 -8.82
CA PRO A 140 -17.27 2.40 -8.31
C PRO A 140 -17.82 3.22 -7.13
N GLN A 141 -19.13 3.45 -7.10
CA GLN A 141 -19.77 4.21 -6.02
C GLN A 141 -19.76 3.41 -4.73
N PHE A 142 -20.17 2.13 -4.81
CA PHE A 142 -20.15 1.24 -3.64
C PHE A 142 -18.72 0.99 -3.16
N LYS A 143 -17.77 0.77 -4.06
CA LYS A 143 -16.36 0.62 -3.72
C LYS A 143 -15.85 1.82 -2.93
N ASN A 144 -16.12 3.05 -3.38
CA ASN A 144 -15.69 4.26 -2.69
C ASN A 144 -16.30 4.37 -1.27
N LEU A 145 -17.54 3.94 -1.09
CA LEU A 145 -18.19 3.88 0.23
C LEU A 145 -17.52 2.85 1.14
N VAL A 146 -17.18 1.67 0.61
CA VAL A 146 -16.45 0.65 1.36
C VAL A 146 -15.06 1.16 1.72
N ASP A 147 -14.33 1.75 0.77
CA ASP A 147 -12.99 2.32 1.02
C ASP A 147 -13.04 3.37 2.13
N PHE A 148 -14.03 4.25 2.12
CA PHE A 148 -14.23 5.24 3.17
C PHE A 148 -14.54 4.60 4.52
N ALA A 149 -15.46 3.63 4.57
CA ALA A 149 -15.87 2.95 5.80
C ALA A 149 -14.73 2.12 6.43
N MET A 150 -13.78 1.59 5.61
CA MET A 150 -12.64 0.82 6.11
C MET A 150 -11.68 1.65 6.98
N HIS A 151 -11.65 2.95 6.81
CA HIS A 151 -10.76 3.83 7.56
C HIS A 151 -11.36 4.33 8.88
N ASP A 152 -12.68 4.18 9.07
CA ASP A 152 -13.37 4.57 10.31
C ASP A 152 -14.36 3.49 10.75
N GLN A 153 -14.03 2.81 11.84
CA GLN A 153 -14.85 1.73 12.40
C GLN A 153 -16.28 2.19 12.76
N LYS A 154 -16.47 3.45 13.19
CA LYS A 154 -17.80 3.98 13.52
C LYS A 154 -18.64 4.13 12.26
N VAL A 155 -18.03 4.62 11.19
CA VAL A 155 -18.69 4.75 9.89
C VAL A 155 -19.09 3.37 9.36
N LEU A 156 -18.19 2.38 9.46
CA LEU A 156 -18.49 1.01 9.04
C LEU A 156 -19.70 0.43 9.81
N LEU A 157 -19.73 0.58 11.13
CA LEU A 157 -20.83 0.12 11.97
C LEU A 157 -22.15 0.84 11.64
N GLN A 158 -22.11 2.13 11.35
CA GLN A 158 -23.28 2.88 10.90
C GLN A 158 -23.79 2.39 9.54
N MET A 159 -22.88 2.13 8.59
CA MET A 159 -23.24 1.65 7.26
C MET A 159 -23.85 0.24 7.31
N ILE A 160 -23.37 -0.64 8.19
CA ILE A 160 -23.96 -1.97 8.41
C ILE A 160 -25.45 -1.85 8.81
N GLN A 161 -25.82 -0.82 9.56
CA GLN A 161 -27.21 -0.59 10.00
C GLN A 161 -28.09 0.01 8.91
N THR A 162 -27.51 0.74 7.96
CA THR A 162 -28.27 1.52 6.98
C THR A 162 -28.29 0.90 5.57
N ASP A 163 -27.30 0.08 5.23
CA ASP A 163 -27.20 -0.57 3.92
C ASP A 163 -26.88 -2.07 4.09
N PRO A 164 -27.84 -2.97 3.75
CA PRO A 164 -27.69 -4.42 3.91
C PRO A 164 -26.43 -4.99 3.20
N ARG A 165 -25.95 -4.35 2.14
CA ARG A 165 -24.73 -4.79 1.43
C ARG A 165 -23.49 -4.74 2.32
N PHE A 166 -23.46 -3.82 3.29
CA PHE A 166 -22.37 -3.75 4.28
C PHE A 166 -22.40 -4.89 5.28
N MET A 167 -23.52 -5.55 5.54
CA MET A 167 -23.55 -6.78 6.34
C MET A 167 -22.76 -7.88 5.65
N THR A 168 -22.95 -8.04 4.34
CA THR A 168 -22.19 -9.01 3.54
C THR A 168 -20.70 -8.66 3.51
N VAL A 169 -20.35 -7.39 3.31
CA VAL A 169 -18.95 -6.90 3.39
C VAL A 169 -18.34 -7.23 4.75
N PHE A 170 -19.04 -6.91 5.84
CA PHE A 170 -18.58 -7.19 7.19
C PHE A 170 -18.37 -8.68 7.45
N SER A 171 -19.31 -9.51 6.99
CA SER A 171 -19.24 -10.98 7.09
C SER A 171 -17.98 -11.53 6.40
N VAL A 172 -17.67 -11.06 5.19
CA VAL A 172 -16.47 -11.46 4.45
C VAL A 172 -15.18 -11.00 5.13
N LEU A 173 -15.19 -9.78 5.69
CA LEU A 173 -14.01 -9.21 6.35
C LEU A 173 -13.70 -9.86 7.71
N THR A 174 -14.73 -10.24 8.46
CA THR A 174 -14.58 -10.80 9.81
C THR A 174 -14.64 -12.32 9.83
N GLY A 175 -15.27 -12.94 8.82
CA GLY A 175 -15.61 -14.36 8.83
C GLY A 175 -16.83 -14.68 9.71
N ILE A 176 -17.54 -13.67 10.25
CA ILE A 176 -18.73 -13.84 11.06
C ILE A 176 -19.94 -13.78 10.15
N ASP A 177 -20.77 -14.81 10.18
CA ASP A 177 -22.04 -14.83 9.43
C ASP A 177 -23.10 -14.04 10.20
N MET A 178 -23.24 -12.76 9.86
CA MET A 178 -24.18 -11.85 10.50
C MET A 178 -25.63 -12.18 10.20
N GLU A 179 -25.93 -12.75 9.03
CA GLU A 179 -27.29 -13.16 8.65
C GLU A 179 -27.76 -14.30 9.56
N LYS A 180 -26.92 -15.31 9.72
CA LYS A 180 -27.19 -16.43 10.62
C LYS A 180 -27.31 -15.99 12.07
N MET A 181 -26.47 -15.05 12.51
CA MET A 181 -26.53 -14.53 13.86
C MET A 181 -27.83 -13.75 14.12
N HIS A 182 -28.34 -13.04 13.11
CA HIS A 182 -29.62 -12.33 13.20
C HIS A 182 -30.83 -13.28 13.27
N GLU A 183 -30.81 -14.36 12.47
CA GLU A 183 -31.82 -15.41 12.53
C GLU A 183 -31.83 -16.14 13.89
N ASP A 184 -30.65 -16.46 14.43
CA ASP A 184 -30.52 -17.13 15.73
C ASP A 184 -31.03 -16.25 16.89
N VAL A 185 -30.78 -14.92 16.83
CA VAL A 185 -31.31 -13.96 17.81
C VAL A 185 -32.82 -13.80 17.71
N GLN A 186 -33.39 -13.78 16.49
CA GLN A 186 -34.85 -13.72 16.32
C GLN A 186 -35.52 -14.98 16.85
N LYS A 187 -35.01 -16.16 16.55
CA LYS A 187 -35.53 -17.42 17.09
C LYS A 187 -35.49 -17.49 18.62
N ALA A 188 -34.40 -16.99 19.22
CA ALA A 188 -34.25 -16.95 20.68
C ALA A 188 -35.17 -15.92 21.37
N SER A 189 -35.75 -14.96 20.61
CA SER A 189 -36.69 -13.97 21.14
C SER A 189 -38.16 -14.41 21.01
N GLU A 190 -38.44 -15.50 20.26
CA GLU A 190 -39.77 -16.08 20.06
C GLU A 190 -40.06 -17.30 20.94
N GLU A 191 -39.02 -17.78 21.69
CA GLU A 191 -39.14 -18.81 22.75
C GLU A 191 -39.28 -18.17 24.14
#